data_cb83c53a816b9cdcbe3bbf31309c55a9
#
_entry.id   cb83c53a816b9cdcbe3bbf31309c55a9
#
_cell.length_a   1.000
_cell.length_b   1.000
_cell.length_c   1.000
_cell.angle_alpha   90.00
_cell.angle_beta   90.00
_cell.angle_gamma   90.00
#
_symmetry.space_group_name_H-M   'P 1'
#
loop_
_entity.id
_entity.type
_entity.pdbx_description
1 polymer ?
#
loop_
_entity_poly.entity_id
_entity_poly.type
_entity_poly.pdbx_seq_one_letter_code
_entity_poly.pdbx_strand_id
1 'polypeptide(L)'
;MSGDLVSVIMPVYNAAAWLRRAVDSVLAQSHANVELVAVDDGSRDDSLEILEAYARADTRVRVQRQSGNGGVAAARNAGIAAAHGDFIAFLDADDWWHPAKLERQLAGMRESGALISYAAYWRVAEDGRVLGQVTPPARVEWRDMLASNFIGNLTGMYARSLGDVPFRRIGHEDYVFWLEQVRRAGSAVCVESAEPLAWYLVRERSLSANKLRAAAWQWAIYREVEKLGMARSVWCMFRYAWHALAKRRGAQPPA
;
A
#
# COMPACT_ATOMS: atom_id res chain seq x y z
N MET A 1 2.91 -2.82 29.29
CA MET A 1 2.02 -3.08 28.13
C MET A 1 2.93 -3.01 26.90
N SER A 2 3.21 -4.15 26.25
CA SER A 2 3.90 -4.11 24.96
C SER A 2 2.97 -3.36 24.01
N GLY A 3 3.39 -2.19 23.54
CA GLY A 3 2.63 -1.43 22.58
C GLY A 3 2.49 -2.24 21.28
N ASP A 4 1.42 -2.05 20.53
CA ASP A 4 1.14 -2.74 19.27
C ASP A 4 2.35 -2.67 18.32
N LEU A 5 2.99 -3.78 18.03
CA LEU A 5 4.10 -3.83 17.07
C LEU A 5 3.54 -3.72 15.65
N VAL A 6 4.07 -2.79 14.85
CA VAL A 6 3.73 -2.66 13.43
C VAL A 6 4.88 -3.20 12.59
N SER A 7 4.60 -4.21 11.78
CA SER A 7 5.54 -4.66 10.74
C SER A 7 5.27 -3.93 9.44
N VAL A 8 6.26 -3.18 8.97
CA VAL A 8 6.24 -2.51 7.67
C VAL A 8 6.90 -3.40 6.64
N ILE A 9 6.15 -3.82 5.64
CA ILE A 9 6.63 -4.68 4.56
C ILE A 9 7.06 -3.81 3.39
N MET A 10 8.33 -3.88 3.02
CA MET A 10 8.92 -3.11 1.93
C MET A 10 9.53 -4.03 0.86
N PRO A 11 8.84 -4.25 -0.26
CA PRO A 11 9.45 -4.92 -1.41
C PRO A 11 10.47 -3.99 -2.07
N VAL A 12 11.65 -4.51 -2.38
CA VAL A 12 12.76 -3.73 -2.96
C VAL A 12 13.27 -4.44 -4.22
N TYR A 13 13.30 -3.71 -5.34
CA TYR A 13 13.94 -4.16 -6.58
C TYR A 13 14.48 -2.97 -7.37
N ASN A 14 15.81 -2.84 -7.46
CA ASN A 14 16.49 -1.75 -8.17
C ASN A 14 15.96 -0.36 -7.77
N ALA A 15 16.00 -0.06 -6.47
CA ALA A 15 15.42 1.15 -5.87
C ALA A 15 16.45 2.05 -5.17
N ALA A 16 17.74 1.85 -5.38
CA ALA A 16 18.82 2.54 -4.67
C ALA A 16 18.67 4.08 -4.62
N ALA A 17 18.11 4.68 -5.68
CA ALA A 17 17.91 6.12 -5.77
C ALA A 17 16.90 6.69 -4.74
N TRP A 18 15.91 5.89 -4.31
CA TRP A 18 14.80 6.36 -3.45
C TRP A 18 14.79 5.70 -2.07
N LEU A 19 15.43 4.53 -1.97
CA LEU A 19 15.33 3.61 -0.83
C LEU A 19 15.66 4.26 0.51
N ARG A 20 16.68 5.11 0.59
CA ARG A 20 17.07 5.77 1.84
C ARG A 20 15.92 6.59 2.41
N ARG A 21 15.27 7.42 1.59
CA ARG A 21 14.11 8.23 2.01
C ARG A 21 12.95 7.36 2.50
N ALA A 22 12.67 6.26 1.82
CA ALA A 22 11.64 5.32 2.22
C ALA A 22 11.94 4.70 3.60
N VAL A 23 13.14 4.17 3.79
CA VAL A 23 13.57 3.57 5.07
C VAL A 23 13.58 4.61 6.19
N ASP A 24 14.18 5.78 5.96
CA ASP A 24 14.23 6.87 6.95
C ASP A 24 12.84 7.29 7.41
N SER A 25 11.86 7.32 6.49
CA SER A 25 10.47 7.68 6.82
C SER A 25 9.78 6.66 7.75
N VAL A 26 10.18 5.40 7.69
CA VAL A 26 9.69 4.35 8.62
C VAL A 26 10.39 4.48 9.97
N LEU A 27 11.69 4.68 9.98
CA LEU A 27 12.47 4.78 11.22
C LEU A 27 12.17 6.06 12.01
N ALA A 28 11.71 7.11 11.33
CA ALA A 28 11.30 8.39 11.91
C ALA A 28 9.82 8.43 12.38
N GLN A 29 9.10 7.31 12.39
CA GLN A 29 7.73 7.29 12.88
C GLN A 29 7.65 7.63 14.37
N SER A 30 6.66 8.45 14.77
CA SER A 30 6.39 8.79 16.19
C SER A 30 5.98 7.56 17.00
N HIS A 31 5.35 6.57 16.36
CA HIS A 31 5.14 5.25 16.93
C HIS A 31 6.44 4.42 16.83
N ALA A 32 7.18 4.33 17.93
CA ALA A 32 8.53 3.74 17.96
C ALA A 32 8.53 2.20 17.86
N ASN A 33 7.42 1.52 18.24
CA ASN A 33 7.32 0.06 18.20
C ASN A 33 7.02 -0.45 16.78
N VAL A 34 8.02 -0.35 15.91
CA VAL A 34 7.95 -0.69 14.50
C VAL A 34 9.13 -1.61 14.11
N GLU A 35 8.88 -2.59 13.27
CA GLU A 35 9.91 -3.30 12.52
C GLU A 35 9.75 -3.02 11.01
N LEU A 36 10.84 -2.90 10.30
CA LEU A 36 10.88 -2.83 8.84
C LEU A 36 11.38 -4.16 8.30
N VAL A 37 10.52 -4.88 7.59
CA VAL A 37 10.88 -6.11 6.87
C VAL A 37 11.07 -5.76 5.40
N ALA A 38 12.31 -5.45 5.02
CA ALA A 38 12.70 -5.14 3.66
C ALA A 38 13.05 -6.43 2.91
N VAL A 39 12.40 -6.67 1.77
CA VAL A 39 12.60 -7.88 0.96
C VAL A 39 13.24 -7.50 -0.36
N ASP A 40 14.54 -7.78 -0.50
CA ASP A 40 15.26 -7.60 -1.77
C ASP A 40 14.88 -8.70 -2.76
N ASP A 41 14.23 -8.32 -3.84
CA ASP A 41 13.74 -9.21 -4.89
C ASP A 41 14.80 -9.44 -5.99
N GLY A 42 16.06 -9.59 -5.60
CA GLY A 42 17.18 -9.84 -6.49
C GLY A 42 17.64 -8.58 -7.23
N SER A 43 17.80 -7.46 -6.51
CA SER A 43 18.34 -6.20 -7.06
C SER A 43 19.74 -6.39 -7.66
N ARG A 44 20.06 -5.56 -8.65
CA ARG A 44 21.34 -5.52 -9.36
C ARG A 44 22.06 -4.18 -9.19
N ASP A 45 21.41 -3.24 -8.53
CA ASP A 45 21.98 -1.95 -8.10
C ASP A 45 22.36 -2.02 -6.61
N ASP A 46 22.72 -0.90 -6.02
CA ASP A 46 23.19 -0.80 -4.63
C ASP A 46 22.08 -0.98 -3.58
N SER A 47 20.86 -1.37 -3.97
CA SER A 47 19.71 -1.48 -3.06
C SER A 47 20.01 -2.42 -1.88
N LEU A 48 20.56 -3.61 -2.16
CA LEU A 48 20.88 -4.59 -1.11
C LEU A 48 21.93 -4.06 -0.14
N GLU A 49 23.00 -3.45 -0.66
CA GLU A 49 24.07 -2.87 0.18
C GLU A 49 23.53 -1.77 1.11
N ILE A 50 22.64 -0.91 0.59
CA ILE A 50 21.95 0.12 1.36
C ILE A 50 21.14 -0.52 2.49
N LEU A 51 20.33 -1.54 2.20
CA LEU A 51 19.50 -2.22 3.21
C LEU A 51 20.35 -2.87 4.30
N GLU A 52 21.43 -3.56 3.92
CA GLU A 52 22.36 -4.19 4.87
C GLU A 52 23.05 -3.16 5.77
N ALA A 53 23.36 -1.97 5.24
CA ALA A 53 23.90 -0.88 6.05
C ALA A 53 22.89 -0.41 7.12
N TYR A 54 21.61 -0.26 6.75
CA TYR A 54 20.55 0.05 7.72
C TYR A 54 20.36 -1.05 8.76
N ALA A 55 20.32 -2.32 8.36
CA ALA A 55 20.17 -3.44 9.30
C ALA A 55 21.34 -3.56 10.30
N ARG A 56 22.55 -3.13 9.91
CA ARG A 56 23.69 -3.05 10.85
C ARG A 56 23.57 -1.87 11.82
N ALA A 57 22.92 -0.79 11.41
CA ALA A 57 22.79 0.44 12.20
C ALA A 57 21.56 0.46 13.12
N ASP A 58 20.46 -0.19 12.73
CA ASP A 58 19.19 -0.17 13.47
C ASP A 58 18.57 -1.57 13.51
N THR A 59 18.40 -2.10 14.72
CA THR A 59 17.85 -3.46 14.95
C THR A 59 16.39 -3.63 14.54
N ARG A 60 15.67 -2.55 14.29
CA ARG A 60 14.30 -2.58 13.76
C ARG A 60 14.27 -2.94 12.28
N VAL A 61 15.41 -2.85 11.56
CA VAL A 61 15.47 -3.18 10.13
C VAL A 61 15.93 -4.63 9.95
N ARG A 62 15.10 -5.39 9.26
CA ARG A 62 15.33 -6.79 8.91
C ARG A 62 15.32 -6.93 7.40
N VAL A 63 16.38 -7.53 6.86
CA VAL A 63 16.54 -7.71 5.42
C VAL A 63 16.37 -9.17 5.05
N GLN A 64 15.51 -9.43 4.08
CA GLN A 64 15.39 -10.73 3.44
C GLN A 64 15.83 -10.60 1.98
N ARG A 65 16.65 -11.55 1.53
CA ARG A 65 17.07 -11.64 0.13
C ARG A 65 16.40 -12.81 -0.54
N GLN A 66 15.75 -12.57 -1.67
CA GLN A 66 15.26 -13.64 -2.54
C GLN A 66 16.38 -14.15 -3.46
N SER A 67 16.29 -15.40 -3.89
CA SER A 67 17.28 -15.99 -4.79
C SER A 67 17.25 -15.43 -6.22
N GLY A 68 16.24 -14.64 -6.55
CA GLY A 68 16.05 -13.97 -7.85
C GLY A 68 14.74 -13.20 -7.88
N ASN A 69 14.49 -12.46 -8.96
CA ASN A 69 13.30 -11.65 -9.10
C ASN A 69 12.03 -12.51 -9.20
N GLY A 70 11.28 -12.55 -8.10
CA GLY A 70 10.00 -13.23 -7.96
C GLY A 70 8.80 -12.33 -8.22
N GLY A 71 9.02 -11.02 -8.33
CA GLY A 71 8.02 -9.98 -8.49
C GLY A 71 7.45 -9.48 -7.17
N VAL A 72 6.86 -8.28 -7.19
CA VAL A 72 6.40 -7.54 -6.00
C VAL A 72 5.45 -8.34 -5.11
N ALA A 73 4.56 -9.15 -5.69
CA ALA A 73 3.65 -10.01 -4.94
C ALA A 73 4.40 -11.07 -4.12
N ALA A 74 5.45 -11.68 -4.69
CA ALA A 74 6.26 -12.68 -3.99
C ALA A 74 7.06 -12.02 -2.86
N ALA A 75 7.65 -10.85 -3.10
CA ALA A 75 8.38 -10.10 -2.10
C ALA A 75 7.48 -9.68 -0.93
N ARG A 76 6.27 -9.15 -1.20
CA ARG A 76 5.29 -8.82 -0.15
C ARG A 76 4.88 -10.04 0.67
N ASN A 77 4.62 -11.18 0.02
CA ASN A 77 4.26 -12.42 0.72
C ASN A 77 5.40 -12.93 1.62
N ALA A 78 6.65 -12.88 1.14
CA ALA A 78 7.81 -13.23 1.95
C ALA A 78 7.94 -12.30 3.18
N GLY A 79 7.74 -11.01 2.99
CA GLY A 79 7.74 -10.03 4.07
C GLY A 79 6.65 -10.27 5.11
N ILE A 80 5.41 -10.54 4.69
CA ILE A 80 4.29 -10.88 5.59
C ILE A 80 4.63 -12.14 6.40
N ALA A 81 5.16 -13.17 5.76
CA ALA A 81 5.53 -14.43 6.42
C ALA A 81 6.63 -14.23 7.49
N ALA A 82 7.51 -13.24 7.30
CA ALA A 82 8.59 -12.92 8.24
C ALA A 82 8.21 -11.88 9.31
N ALA A 83 7.05 -11.25 9.19
CA ALA A 83 6.58 -10.23 10.09
C ALA A 83 6.24 -10.81 11.47
N HIS A 84 6.49 -10.03 12.54
CA HIS A 84 6.15 -10.39 13.92
C HIS A 84 5.07 -9.49 14.53
N GLY A 85 4.74 -8.38 13.85
CA GLY A 85 3.85 -7.36 14.37
C GLY A 85 2.39 -7.80 14.51
N ASP A 86 1.68 -7.12 15.39
CA ASP A 86 0.23 -7.21 15.57
C ASP A 86 -0.52 -6.54 14.42
N PHE A 87 0.15 -5.60 13.74
CA PHE A 87 -0.34 -4.88 12.58
C PHE A 87 0.65 -5.00 11.42
N ILE A 88 0.12 -5.08 10.21
CA ILE A 88 0.90 -5.12 8.97
C ILE A 88 0.59 -3.88 8.14
N ALA A 89 1.62 -3.16 7.72
CA ALA A 89 1.57 -2.02 6.82
C ALA A 89 2.50 -2.24 5.63
N PHE A 90 2.26 -1.55 4.51
CA PHE A 90 3.07 -1.68 3.30
C PHE A 90 3.64 -0.34 2.89
N LEU A 91 4.89 -0.33 2.45
CA LEU A 91 5.53 0.83 1.85
C LEU A 91 6.42 0.37 0.69
N ASP A 92 6.17 0.88 -0.49
CA ASP A 92 7.03 0.63 -1.64
C ASP A 92 8.34 1.45 -1.52
N ALA A 93 9.43 0.95 -2.05
CA ALA A 93 10.79 1.47 -1.84
C ALA A 93 11.04 2.87 -2.45
N ASP A 94 10.09 3.39 -3.21
CA ASP A 94 10.13 4.73 -3.83
C ASP A 94 9.15 5.73 -3.18
N ASP A 95 8.31 5.28 -2.24
CA ASP A 95 7.34 6.09 -1.51
C ASP A 95 7.88 6.47 -0.11
N TRP A 96 7.20 7.38 0.60
CA TRP A 96 7.57 7.73 1.98
C TRP A 96 6.38 8.21 2.81
N TRP A 97 6.55 8.21 4.13
CA TRP A 97 5.49 8.49 5.09
C TRP A 97 5.69 9.78 5.90
N HIS A 98 4.57 10.34 6.35
CA HIS A 98 4.55 11.36 7.39
C HIS A 98 4.90 10.73 8.75
N PRO A 99 5.69 11.41 9.62
CA PRO A 99 6.12 10.84 10.91
C PRO A 99 4.98 10.36 11.82
N ALA A 100 3.81 10.99 11.78
CA ALA A 100 2.65 10.63 12.60
C ALA A 100 1.72 9.56 11.97
N LYS A 101 2.11 8.93 10.85
CA LYS A 101 1.20 8.04 10.12
C LYS A 101 0.77 6.83 10.95
N LEU A 102 1.71 6.07 11.48
CA LEU A 102 1.39 4.84 12.22
C LEU A 102 0.63 5.14 13.51
N GLU A 103 1.03 6.16 14.25
CA GLU A 103 0.35 6.59 15.46
C GLU A 103 -1.12 6.94 15.20
N ARG A 104 -1.39 7.77 14.17
CA ARG A 104 -2.76 8.16 13.79
C ARG A 104 -3.60 6.99 13.32
N GLN A 105 -3.02 6.08 12.54
CA GLN A 105 -3.74 4.90 12.07
C GLN A 105 -4.10 3.96 13.22
N LEU A 106 -3.18 3.71 14.14
CA LEU A 106 -3.46 2.90 15.32
C LEU A 106 -4.54 3.53 16.21
N ALA A 107 -4.48 4.86 16.43
CA ALA A 107 -5.51 5.59 17.16
C ALA A 107 -6.87 5.45 16.49
N GLY A 108 -6.98 5.74 15.20
CA GLY A 108 -8.24 5.63 14.47
C GLY A 108 -8.81 4.19 14.42
N MET A 109 -7.94 3.16 14.35
CA MET A 109 -8.38 1.77 14.45
C MET A 109 -8.94 1.44 15.84
N ARG A 110 -8.30 1.92 16.91
CA ARG A 110 -8.78 1.73 18.28
C ARG A 110 -10.12 2.43 18.53
N GLU A 111 -10.23 3.69 18.10
CA GLU A 111 -11.44 4.51 18.26
C GLU A 111 -12.64 3.94 17.49
N SER A 112 -12.41 3.46 16.29
CA SER A 112 -13.48 2.93 15.42
C SER A 112 -13.77 1.44 15.62
N GLY A 113 -12.89 0.70 16.28
CA GLY A 113 -12.91 -0.77 16.33
C GLY A 113 -12.61 -1.44 14.98
N ALA A 114 -12.12 -0.69 13.99
CA ALA A 114 -11.84 -1.22 12.66
C ALA A 114 -10.54 -2.05 12.65
N LEU A 115 -10.55 -3.14 11.87
CA LEU A 115 -9.37 -4.00 11.67
C LEU A 115 -8.50 -3.57 10.48
N ILE A 116 -8.95 -2.58 9.71
CA ILE A 116 -8.21 -2.01 8.57
C ILE A 116 -8.32 -0.50 8.60
N SER A 117 -7.19 0.19 8.42
CA SER A 117 -7.15 1.63 8.22
C SER A 117 -6.34 2.01 6.97
N TYR A 118 -6.65 3.17 6.43
CA TYR A 118 -5.92 3.80 5.33
C TYR A 118 -5.96 5.31 5.49
N ALA A 119 -5.25 6.05 4.64
CA ALA A 119 -5.15 7.50 4.76
C ALA A 119 -5.11 8.19 3.38
N ALA A 120 -5.29 9.50 3.39
CA ALA A 120 -5.00 10.36 2.26
C ALA A 120 -3.48 10.38 1.98
N TYR A 121 -3.11 10.64 0.72
CA TYR A 121 -1.71 10.75 0.30
C TYR A 121 -1.50 11.77 -0.80
N TRP A 122 -0.29 12.33 -0.85
CA TRP A 122 0.18 13.18 -1.94
C TRP A 122 0.68 12.34 -3.11
N ARG A 123 0.45 12.83 -4.31
CA ARG A 123 1.14 12.36 -5.52
C ARG A 123 2.22 13.35 -5.87
N VAL A 124 3.45 12.88 -6.04
CA VAL A 124 4.63 13.73 -6.24
C VAL A 124 5.42 13.23 -7.44
N ALA A 125 5.88 14.14 -8.29
CA ALA A 125 6.77 13.82 -9.41
C ALA A 125 8.22 13.60 -8.92
N GLU A 126 9.07 13.05 -9.78
CA GLU A 126 10.50 12.80 -9.47
C GLU A 126 11.27 14.09 -9.16
N ASP A 127 10.84 15.23 -9.71
CA ASP A 127 11.40 16.57 -9.43
C ASP A 127 10.92 17.18 -8.10
N GLY A 128 10.10 16.47 -7.33
CA GLY A 128 9.55 16.91 -6.04
C GLY A 128 8.25 17.72 -6.14
N ARG A 129 7.76 18.02 -7.33
CA ARG A 129 6.55 18.79 -7.54
C ARG A 129 5.31 17.98 -7.13
N VAL A 130 4.45 18.59 -6.31
CA VAL A 130 3.17 17.99 -5.92
C VAL A 130 2.21 18.01 -7.13
N LEU A 131 1.77 16.82 -7.53
CA LEU A 131 0.84 16.61 -8.65
C LEU A 131 -0.63 16.65 -8.22
N GLY A 132 -0.90 16.52 -6.94
CA GLY A 132 -2.23 16.54 -6.36
C GLY A 132 -2.34 15.62 -5.14
N GLN A 133 -3.50 15.65 -4.51
CA GLN A 133 -3.84 14.85 -3.33
C GLN A 133 -4.86 13.78 -3.71
N VAL A 134 -4.74 12.61 -3.11
CA VAL A 134 -5.77 11.58 -3.14
C VAL A 134 -6.42 11.52 -1.77
N THR A 135 -7.71 11.88 -1.71
CA THR A 135 -8.53 11.82 -0.50
C THR A 135 -9.57 10.72 -0.67
N PRO A 136 -9.38 9.57 -0.05
CA PRO A 136 -10.34 8.48 -0.13
C PRO A 136 -11.57 8.74 0.75
N PRO A 137 -12.68 7.98 0.58
CA PRO A 137 -13.84 8.04 1.47
C PRO A 137 -13.46 7.73 2.93
N ALA A 138 -14.19 8.30 3.91
CA ALA A 138 -13.95 8.08 5.34
C ALA A 138 -14.10 6.60 5.75
N ARG A 139 -14.97 5.84 5.06
CA ARG A 139 -15.18 4.41 5.27
C ARG A 139 -15.48 3.74 3.95
N VAL A 140 -15.02 2.51 3.79
CA VAL A 140 -15.37 1.66 2.64
C VAL A 140 -15.72 0.25 3.10
N GLU A 141 -16.68 -0.33 2.39
CA GLU A 141 -17.03 -1.74 2.48
C GLU A 141 -16.61 -2.45 1.18
N TRP A 142 -16.69 -3.79 1.17
CA TRP A 142 -16.35 -4.57 -0.02
C TRP A 142 -17.12 -4.12 -1.28
N ARG A 143 -18.41 -3.73 -1.13
CA ARG A 143 -19.23 -3.27 -2.26
C ARG A 143 -18.73 -1.94 -2.86
N ASP A 144 -18.16 -1.08 -2.02
CA ASP A 144 -17.58 0.20 -2.47
C ASP A 144 -16.28 -0.07 -3.23
N MET A 145 -15.45 -0.96 -2.68
CA MET A 145 -14.19 -1.37 -3.29
C MET A 145 -14.39 -1.94 -4.71
N LEU A 146 -15.53 -2.55 -5.04
CA LEU A 146 -15.83 -2.97 -6.41
C LEU A 146 -15.89 -1.79 -7.41
N ALA A 147 -16.11 -0.57 -6.97
CA ALA A 147 -16.15 0.60 -7.85
C ALA A 147 -14.77 1.24 -8.09
N SER A 148 -13.84 1.10 -7.16
CA SER A 148 -12.49 1.64 -7.27
C SER A 148 -11.59 1.06 -6.17
N ASN A 149 -10.28 0.99 -6.41
CA ASN A 149 -9.33 0.82 -5.31
C ASN A 149 -9.24 2.13 -4.53
N PHE A 150 -9.85 2.17 -3.34
CA PHE A 150 -9.81 3.33 -2.44
C PHE A 150 -8.65 3.25 -1.44
N ILE A 151 -8.05 2.07 -1.24
CA ILE A 151 -6.94 1.87 -0.32
C ILE A 151 -5.64 1.88 -1.13
N GLY A 152 -4.94 3.02 -1.12
CA GLY A 152 -3.58 3.08 -1.65
C GLY A 152 -2.67 2.17 -0.84
N ASN A 153 -1.94 1.25 -1.48
CA ASN A 153 -1.14 0.24 -0.76
C ASN A 153 -0.19 0.87 0.25
N LEU A 154 0.46 1.98 -0.11
CA LEU A 154 1.37 2.74 0.77
C LEU A 154 0.68 3.31 2.03
N THR A 155 -0.65 3.40 2.05
CA THR A 155 -1.40 3.90 3.23
C THR A 155 -2.14 2.81 3.99
N GLY A 156 -2.32 1.64 3.38
CA GLY A 156 -3.07 0.55 3.99
C GLY A 156 -2.35 -0.08 5.18
N MET A 157 -3.10 -0.34 6.25
CA MET A 157 -2.66 -1.09 7.43
C MET A 157 -3.79 -1.98 7.92
N TYR A 158 -3.49 -3.21 8.34
CA TYR A 158 -4.47 -4.13 8.89
C TYR A 158 -3.98 -4.81 10.17
N ALA A 159 -4.91 -5.16 11.05
CA ALA A 159 -4.65 -5.98 12.23
C ALA A 159 -4.41 -7.42 11.80
N ARG A 160 -3.30 -8.02 12.22
CA ARG A 160 -2.92 -9.39 11.86
C ARG A 160 -3.91 -10.45 12.36
N SER A 161 -4.68 -10.14 13.39
CA SER A 161 -5.79 -10.97 13.87
C SER A 161 -6.86 -11.24 12.81
N LEU A 162 -6.95 -10.41 11.75
CA LEU A 162 -7.83 -10.61 10.60
C LEU A 162 -7.41 -11.83 9.74
N GLY A 163 -6.15 -12.25 9.88
CA GLY A 163 -5.52 -13.30 9.09
C GLY A 163 -4.87 -12.77 7.83
N ASP A 164 -3.76 -13.39 7.47
CA ASP A 164 -3.01 -13.01 6.29
C ASP A 164 -3.68 -13.56 5.01
N VAL A 165 -3.71 -12.71 3.98
CA VAL A 165 -4.12 -13.06 2.62
C VAL A 165 -2.89 -12.97 1.73
N PRO A 166 -2.61 -13.93 0.85
CA PRO A 166 -1.48 -13.81 -0.05
C PRO A 166 -1.77 -12.83 -1.19
N PHE A 167 -0.79 -11.99 -1.50
CA PHE A 167 -0.76 -11.27 -2.77
C PHE A 167 -0.69 -12.27 -3.91
N ARG A 168 -1.56 -12.13 -4.90
CA ARG A 168 -1.60 -13.00 -6.09
C ARG A 168 -0.75 -12.40 -7.21
N ARG A 169 -0.11 -13.22 -8.03
CA ARG A 169 0.63 -12.75 -9.22
C ARG A 169 -0.33 -12.43 -10.37
N ILE A 170 -1.07 -11.35 -10.23
CA ILE A 170 -2.03 -10.86 -11.21
C ILE A 170 -1.89 -9.33 -11.34
N GLY A 171 -2.47 -8.75 -12.38
CA GLY A 171 -2.56 -7.29 -12.46
C GLY A 171 -3.44 -6.72 -11.35
N HIS A 172 -3.04 -5.59 -10.78
CA HIS A 172 -3.69 -4.98 -9.60
C HIS A 172 -3.69 -5.90 -8.37
N GLU A 173 -2.54 -6.51 -8.06
CA GLU A 173 -2.38 -7.46 -6.95
C GLU A 173 -2.73 -6.83 -5.59
N ASP A 174 -2.42 -5.55 -5.40
CA ASP A 174 -2.77 -4.77 -4.21
C ASP A 174 -4.29 -4.59 -4.05
N TYR A 175 -4.97 -4.29 -5.16
CA TYR A 175 -6.42 -4.15 -5.15
C TYR A 175 -7.13 -5.45 -4.77
N VAL A 176 -6.69 -6.59 -5.31
CA VAL A 176 -7.27 -7.90 -4.96
C VAL A 176 -6.99 -8.25 -3.51
N PHE A 177 -5.79 -7.93 -3.01
CA PHE A 177 -5.45 -8.11 -1.60
C PHE A 177 -6.41 -7.30 -0.70
N TRP A 178 -6.58 -6.00 -0.96
CA TRP A 178 -7.44 -5.15 -0.15
C TRP A 178 -8.93 -5.50 -0.29
N LEU A 179 -9.39 -5.93 -1.47
CA LEU A 179 -10.75 -6.46 -1.66
C LEU A 179 -11.05 -7.63 -0.71
N GLU A 180 -10.14 -8.59 -0.63
CA GLU A 180 -10.30 -9.76 0.23
C GLU A 180 -10.21 -9.38 1.71
N GLN A 181 -9.26 -8.52 2.09
CA GLN A 181 -9.11 -8.07 3.47
C GLN A 181 -10.34 -7.28 3.94
N VAL A 182 -10.86 -6.34 3.13
CA VAL A 182 -12.06 -5.58 3.46
C VAL A 182 -13.29 -6.49 3.56
N ARG A 183 -13.38 -7.53 2.73
CA ARG A 183 -14.45 -8.53 2.83
C ARG A 183 -14.43 -9.25 4.17
N ARG A 184 -13.26 -9.63 4.67
CA ARG A 184 -13.09 -10.30 5.96
C ARG A 184 -13.38 -9.37 7.13
N ALA A 185 -12.88 -8.14 7.08
CA ALA A 185 -13.06 -7.15 8.13
C ALA A 185 -14.49 -6.55 8.18
N GLY A 186 -15.28 -6.70 7.09
CA GLY A 186 -16.56 -6.02 6.90
C GLY A 186 -16.40 -4.59 6.38
N SER A 187 -15.43 -3.83 6.87
CA SER A 187 -15.13 -2.46 6.42
C SER A 187 -13.70 -2.05 6.72
N ALA A 188 -13.26 -0.95 6.10
CA ALA A 188 -12.02 -0.25 6.41
C ALA A 188 -12.31 1.25 6.64
N VAL A 189 -11.48 1.93 7.43
CA VAL A 189 -11.65 3.35 7.78
C VAL A 189 -10.49 4.19 7.28
N CYS A 190 -10.79 5.37 6.74
CA CYS A 190 -9.79 6.39 6.47
C CYS A 190 -9.55 7.19 7.75
N VAL A 191 -8.31 7.26 8.20
CA VAL A 191 -8.00 8.07 9.37
C VAL A 191 -8.00 9.54 9.01
N GLU A 192 -8.63 10.35 9.84
CA GLU A 192 -8.65 11.80 9.68
C GLU A 192 -7.28 12.39 10.02
N SER A 193 -6.83 13.29 9.18
CA SER A 193 -5.60 14.05 9.37
C SER A 193 -5.71 15.40 8.69
N ALA A 194 -5.14 16.44 9.30
CA ALA A 194 -5.04 17.76 8.68
C ALA A 194 -4.24 17.74 7.38
N GLU A 195 -3.29 16.83 7.26
CA GLU A 195 -2.45 16.63 6.09
C GLU A 195 -2.44 15.16 5.67
N PRO A 196 -2.27 14.86 4.38
CA PRO A 196 -2.03 13.50 3.91
C PRO A 196 -0.84 12.84 4.60
N LEU A 197 -0.97 11.55 4.91
CA LEU A 197 0.00 10.83 5.73
C LEU A 197 1.06 10.06 4.92
N ALA A 198 1.05 10.19 3.61
CA ALA A 198 2.03 9.53 2.76
C ALA A 198 2.26 10.30 1.45
N TRP A 199 3.36 10.00 0.79
CA TRP A 199 3.72 10.53 -0.53
C TRP A 199 3.96 9.38 -1.48
N TYR A 200 3.23 9.37 -2.58
CA TYR A 200 3.34 8.43 -3.69
C TYR A 200 4.18 9.04 -4.82
N LEU A 201 5.31 8.41 -5.14
CA LEU A 201 6.17 8.85 -6.23
C LEU A 201 5.59 8.42 -7.59
N VAL A 202 5.24 9.39 -8.43
CA VAL A 202 4.78 9.14 -9.80
C VAL A 202 5.96 9.16 -10.74
N ARG A 203 6.34 7.98 -11.25
CA ARG A 203 7.39 7.83 -12.25
C ARG A 203 6.81 7.77 -13.66
N GLU A 204 7.53 8.32 -14.65
CA GLU A 204 7.09 8.34 -16.05
C GLU A 204 6.84 6.93 -16.64
N ARG A 205 7.57 5.92 -16.17
CA ARG A 205 7.48 4.52 -16.62
C ARG A 205 6.69 3.61 -15.66
N SER A 206 5.63 4.11 -15.01
CA SER A 206 4.86 3.25 -14.10
C SER A 206 4.06 2.17 -14.86
N LEU A 207 3.97 0.97 -14.26
CA LEU A 207 3.26 -0.19 -14.84
C LEU A 207 1.77 0.07 -15.09
N SER A 208 1.16 1.03 -14.38
CA SER A 208 -0.25 1.42 -14.49
C SER A 208 -0.56 2.39 -15.64
N ALA A 209 0.43 2.78 -16.46
CA ALA A 209 0.24 3.75 -17.55
C ALA A 209 -0.68 3.26 -18.68
N ASN A 210 -0.79 1.94 -18.91
CA ASN A 210 -1.61 1.38 -19.99
C ASN A 210 -3.06 1.14 -19.53
N LYS A 211 -3.97 2.04 -19.92
CA LYS A 211 -5.39 2.04 -19.51
C LYS A 211 -6.19 0.84 -20.01
N LEU A 212 -5.91 0.35 -21.23
CA LEU A 212 -6.63 -0.81 -21.78
C LEU A 212 -6.26 -2.08 -21.01
N ARG A 213 -4.99 -2.24 -20.67
CA ARG A 213 -4.51 -3.35 -19.84
C ARG A 213 -5.11 -3.28 -18.43
N ALA A 214 -5.15 -2.10 -17.83
CA ALA A 214 -5.78 -1.91 -16.51
C ALA A 214 -7.27 -2.25 -16.53
N ALA A 215 -8.01 -1.88 -17.58
CA ALA A 215 -9.43 -2.25 -17.73
C ALA A 215 -9.62 -3.76 -17.92
N ALA A 216 -8.74 -4.42 -18.69
CA ALA A 216 -8.77 -5.88 -18.85
C ALA A 216 -8.50 -6.62 -17.53
N TRP A 217 -7.52 -6.15 -16.74
CA TRP A 217 -7.26 -6.69 -15.41
C TRP A 217 -8.45 -6.51 -14.48
N GLN A 218 -9.07 -5.32 -14.48
CA GLN A 218 -10.25 -5.05 -13.67
C GLN A 218 -11.43 -5.98 -14.04
N TRP A 219 -11.63 -6.22 -15.34
CA TRP A 219 -12.63 -7.16 -15.81
C TRP A 219 -12.35 -8.59 -15.34
N ALA A 220 -11.10 -9.05 -15.47
CA ALA A 220 -10.68 -10.37 -14.99
C ALA A 220 -10.90 -10.52 -13.47
N ILE A 221 -10.63 -9.48 -12.68
CA ILE A 221 -10.90 -9.48 -11.24
C ILE A 221 -12.39 -9.72 -10.98
N TYR A 222 -13.30 -9.03 -11.66
CA TYR A 222 -14.74 -9.25 -11.45
C TYR A 222 -15.20 -10.65 -11.87
N ARG A 223 -14.65 -11.18 -12.98
CA ARG A 223 -15.12 -12.46 -13.54
C ARG A 223 -14.45 -13.67 -12.89
N GLU A 224 -13.16 -13.60 -12.64
CA GLU A 224 -12.35 -14.76 -12.25
C GLU A 224 -12.07 -14.80 -10.74
N VAL A 225 -11.83 -13.64 -10.13
CA VAL A 225 -11.55 -13.54 -8.69
C VAL A 225 -12.86 -13.43 -7.90
N GLU A 226 -13.67 -12.44 -8.22
CA GLU A 226 -14.91 -12.14 -7.51
C GLU A 226 -16.09 -13.00 -7.97
N LYS A 227 -15.96 -13.68 -9.10
CA LYS A 227 -16.98 -14.56 -9.73
C LYS A 227 -18.34 -13.89 -9.87
N LEU A 228 -18.36 -12.58 -10.14
CA LEU A 228 -19.61 -11.83 -10.33
C LEU A 228 -20.33 -12.27 -11.60
N GLY A 229 -21.67 -12.28 -11.57
CA GLY A 229 -22.49 -12.48 -12.77
C GLY A 229 -22.26 -11.38 -13.81
N MET A 230 -22.52 -11.64 -15.10
CA MET A 230 -22.25 -10.74 -16.23
C MET A 230 -22.82 -9.33 -16.00
N ALA A 231 -24.11 -9.21 -15.70
CA ALA A 231 -24.78 -7.93 -15.50
C ALA A 231 -24.11 -7.09 -14.37
N ARG A 232 -23.76 -7.75 -13.27
CA ARG A 232 -23.08 -7.09 -12.14
C ARG A 232 -21.66 -6.67 -12.51
N SER A 233 -20.93 -7.50 -13.28
CA SER A 233 -19.59 -7.15 -13.77
C SER A 233 -19.61 -5.92 -14.67
N VAL A 234 -20.57 -5.85 -15.60
CA VAL A 234 -20.77 -4.69 -16.49
C VAL A 234 -21.09 -3.43 -15.67
N TRP A 235 -21.99 -3.54 -14.69
CA TRP A 235 -22.32 -2.42 -13.80
C TRP A 235 -21.09 -1.94 -12.99
N CYS A 236 -20.30 -2.85 -12.43
CA CYS A 236 -19.08 -2.52 -11.71
C CYS A 236 -18.04 -1.85 -12.63
N MET A 237 -17.89 -2.31 -13.88
CA MET A 237 -17.02 -1.68 -14.87
C MET A 237 -17.45 -0.24 -15.19
N PHE A 238 -18.76 0.00 -15.32
CA PHE A 238 -19.27 1.35 -15.53
C PHE A 238 -18.92 2.27 -14.34
N ARG A 239 -19.15 1.81 -13.11
CA ARG A 239 -18.77 2.55 -11.88
C ARG A 239 -17.27 2.81 -11.81
N TYR A 240 -16.45 1.81 -12.12
CA TYR A 240 -14.99 1.93 -12.17
C TYR A 240 -14.55 3.01 -13.18
N ALA A 241 -15.08 2.99 -14.39
CA ALA A 241 -14.79 4.00 -15.40
C ALA A 241 -15.23 5.41 -14.96
N TRP A 242 -16.40 5.53 -14.33
CA TRP A 242 -16.90 6.79 -13.78
C TRP A 242 -15.96 7.35 -12.70
N HIS A 243 -15.55 6.53 -11.73
CA HIS A 243 -14.60 6.94 -10.68
C HIS A 243 -13.23 7.31 -11.26
N ALA A 244 -12.75 6.60 -12.28
CA ALA A 244 -11.49 6.93 -12.94
C ALA A 244 -11.55 8.30 -13.65
N LEU A 245 -12.68 8.67 -14.21
CA LEU A 245 -12.91 10.00 -14.80
C LEU A 245 -13.05 11.09 -13.74
N ALA A 246 -13.80 10.82 -12.65
CA ALA A 246 -13.99 11.76 -11.56
C ALA A 246 -12.67 12.11 -10.84
N LYS A 247 -11.81 11.11 -10.58
CA LYS A 247 -10.47 11.31 -10.01
C LYS A 247 -9.59 12.28 -10.84
N ARG A 248 -9.80 12.32 -12.16
CA ARG A 248 -9.05 13.23 -13.05
C ARG A 248 -9.54 14.68 -12.99
N ARG A 249 -10.84 14.87 -12.75
CA ARG A 249 -11.45 16.22 -12.65
C ARG A 249 -11.21 16.87 -11.28
N GLY A 250 -11.04 16.06 -10.22
CA GLY A 250 -10.77 16.52 -8.86
C GLY A 250 -9.30 16.73 -8.51
N ALA A 251 -8.37 16.37 -9.38
CA ALA A 251 -6.93 16.56 -9.19
C ALA A 251 -6.53 17.98 -9.61
N GLN A 252 -7.01 19.02 -8.89
CA GLN A 252 -6.41 20.35 -8.97
C GLN A 252 -5.20 20.40 -8.03
N PRO A 253 -4.04 20.95 -8.48
CA PRO A 253 -2.95 21.29 -7.56
C PRO A 253 -3.44 22.33 -6.55
N PRO A 254 -2.91 22.32 -5.31
CA PRO A 254 -3.14 23.43 -4.39
C PRO A 254 -2.65 24.73 -5.02
N ALA A 255 -3.42 25.81 -4.87
CA ALA A 255 -3.07 27.15 -5.31
C ALA A 255 -1.83 27.67 -4.58
#